data_1d4a43568dff4c84ad7caca53c81ac69
#
_entry.id   1d4a43568dff4c84ad7caca53c81ac69
#
_cell.length_a   1.000
_cell.length_b   1.000
_cell.length_c   1.000
_cell.angle_alpha   90.00
_cell.angle_beta   90.00
_cell.angle_gamma   90.00
#
_symmetry.space_group_name_H-M   'P 1'
#
loop_
_entity.id
_entity.type
_entity.pdbx_description
1 polymer ?
#
loop_
_entity_poly.entity_id
_entity_poly.type
_entity_poly.pdbx_seq_one_letter_code
_entity_poly.pdbx_strand_id
1 'polypeptide(L)'
;MDLILWRHAEAELLREGGSDLERALTAKGERQAQRMAQWLNQRMAATTRVLVSPAERTRATATALGRVFKTVPALAPDALAEALLEAARWPRSAEPVLIVGHQPTLGLLAARLLCGEEQPWAIKKGAVWWLRSRQREDFMEVVLVAVQGPDCL
;
A
#
# COMPACT_ATOMS: atom_id res chain seq x y z
N MET A 1 0.21 -10.42 12.79
CA MET A 1 -0.83 -9.72 11.98
C MET A 1 -0.15 -9.04 10.79
N ASP A 2 -0.63 -9.27 9.59
CA ASP A 2 0.00 -8.77 8.37
C ASP A 2 -0.48 -7.37 8.01
N LEU A 3 0.49 -6.53 7.62
CA LEU A 3 0.27 -5.22 7.01
C LEU A 3 0.99 -5.20 5.67
N ILE A 4 0.23 -5.00 4.61
CA ILE A 4 0.76 -5.01 3.26
C ILE A 4 0.67 -3.60 2.70
N LEU A 5 1.81 -3.05 2.28
CA LEU A 5 1.89 -1.70 1.73
C LEU A 5 2.11 -1.82 0.22
N TRP A 6 1.16 -1.32 -0.56
CA TRP A 6 1.21 -1.39 -2.02
C TRP A 6 1.18 0.02 -2.60
N ARG A 7 2.27 0.44 -3.20
CA ARG A 7 2.29 1.74 -3.88
C ARG A 7 1.55 1.63 -5.21
N HIS A 8 0.76 2.67 -5.55
CA HIS A 8 0.09 2.72 -6.84
C HIS A 8 1.06 2.48 -8.00
N ALA A 9 0.55 1.89 -9.07
CA ALA A 9 1.31 1.65 -10.29
C ALA A 9 1.61 2.96 -11.05
N GLU A 10 2.38 2.89 -12.12
CA GLU A 10 2.77 4.07 -12.90
C GLU A 10 1.54 4.86 -13.37
N ALA A 11 1.56 6.16 -13.10
CA ALA A 11 0.47 7.08 -13.43
C ALA A 11 0.94 8.15 -14.41
N GLU A 12 -0.02 8.71 -15.15
CA GLU A 12 0.21 9.85 -16.02
C GLU A 12 0.75 11.05 -15.22
N LEU A 13 1.51 11.90 -15.88
CA LEU A 13 1.98 13.14 -15.27
C LEU A 13 0.82 14.11 -15.09
N LEU A 14 0.95 14.99 -14.10
CA LEU A 14 -0.02 16.06 -13.90
C LEU A 14 -0.01 17.00 -15.12
N ARG A 15 -1.18 17.19 -15.71
CA ARG A 15 -1.37 18.05 -16.88
C ARG A 15 -1.75 19.46 -16.42
N GLU A 16 -1.43 20.47 -17.24
CA GLU A 16 -1.89 21.83 -17.04
C GLU A 16 -3.42 21.85 -16.93
N GLY A 17 -3.96 22.49 -15.90
CA GLY A 17 -5.40 22.53 -15.63
C GLY A 17 -5.98 21.24 -15.05
N GLY A 18 -5.17 20.19 -14.90
CA GLY A 18 -5.61 18.93 -14.32
C GLY A 18 -5.50 18.89 -12.79
N SER A 19 -6.11 17.91 -12.18
CA SER A 19 -6.02 17.62 -10.75
C SER A 19 -5.11 16.44 -10.49
N ASP A 20 -4.25 16.55 -9.47
CA ASP A 20 -3.39 15.43 -9.04
C ASP A 20 -4.22 14.19 -8.70
N LEU A 21 -5.36 14.36 -8.05
CA LEU A 21 -6.23 13.25 -7.67
C LEU A 21 -6.85 12.52 -8.86
N GLU A 22 -6.92 13.16 -10.02
CA GLU A 22 -7.52 12.59 -11.22
C GLU A 22 -6.49 11.95 -12.17
N ARG A 23 -5.23 11.94 -11.80
CA ARG A 23 -4.20 11.30 -12.62
C ARG A 23 -4.48 9.81 -12.75
N ALA A 24 -4.67 9.35 -13.99
CA ALA A 24 -4.94 7.95 -14.32
C ALA A 24 -3.65 7.14 -14.41
N LEU A 25 -3.76 5.82 -14.35
CA LEU A 25 -2.63 4.95 -14.67
C LEU A 25 -2.29 5.03 -16.14
N THR A 26 -1.00 4.88 -16.47
CA THR A 26 -0.57 4.62 -17.85
C THR A 26 -0.90 3.19 -18.25
N ALA A 27 -0.82 2.87 -19.54
CA ALA A 27 -0.98 1.48 -19.99
C ALA A 27 0.04 0.55 -19.31
N LYS A 28 1.27 1.01 -19.14
CA LYS A 28 2.30 0.27 -18.37
C LYS A 28 1.87 0.09 -16.92
N GLY A 29 1.32 1.13 -16.29
CA GLY A 29 0.82 1.06 -14.93
C GLY A 29 -0.31 0.07 -14.76
N GLU A 30 -1.22 0.01 -15.72
CA GLU A 30 -2.29 -0.99 -15.70
C GLU A 30 -1.74 -2.42 -15.74
N ARG A 31 -0.73 -2.68 -16.56
CA ARG A 31 -0.06 -3.99 -16.60
C ARG A 31 0.67 -4.29 -15.30
N GLN A 32 1.34 -3.31 -14.70
CA GLN A 32 1.98 -3.46 -13.38
C GLN A 32 0.95 -3.84 -12.31
N ALA A 33 -0.18 -3.14 -12.29
CA ALA A 33 -1.26 -3.42 -11.33
C ALA A 33 -1.81 -4.83 -11.50
N GLN A 34 -2.04 -5.27 -12.73
CA GLN A 34 -2.54 -6.62 -13.02
C GLN A 34 -1.57 -7.70 -12.54
N ARG A 35 -0.29 -7.55 -12.83
CA ARG A 35 0.74 -8.53 -12.42
C ARG A 35 0.84 -8.62 -10.89
N MET A 36 0.88 -7.47 -10.23
CA MET A 36 0.98 -7.43 -8.78
C MET A 36 -0.29 -7.94 -8.10
N ALA A 37 -1.46 -7.62 -8.66
CA ALA A 37 -2.73 -8.12 -8.15
C ALA A 37 -2.79 -9.65 -8.21
N GLN A 38 -2.32 -10.26 -9.28
CA GLN A 38 -2.24 -11.71 -9.40
C GLN A 38 -1.32 -12.30 -8.33
N TRP A 39 -0.14 -11.71 -8.14
CA TRP A 39 0.82 -12.12 -7.12
C TRP A 39 0.22 -12.03 -5.70
N LEU A 40 -0.44 -10.91 -5.41
CA LEU A 40 -1.10 -10.68 -4.12
C LEU A 40 -2.24 -11.66 -3.87
N ASN A 41 -3.11 -11.87 -4.86
CA ASN A 41 -4.27 -12.75 -4.72
C ASN A 41 -3.89 -14.22 -4.48
N GLN A 42 -2.72 -14.63 -4.94
CA GLN A 42 -2.22 -15.98 -4.68
C GLN A 42 -1.74 -16.16 -3.23
N ARG A 43 -1.53 -15.07 -2.50
CA ARG A 43 -0.86 -15.09 -1.19
C ARG A 43 -1.68 -14.50 -0.06
N MET A 44 -2.50 -13.51 -0.35
CA MET A 44 -3.31 -12.85 0.69
C MET A 44 -4.46 -13.71 1.17
N ALA A 45 -4.74 -13.66 2.46
CA ALA A 45 -5.95 -14.25 3.01
C ALA A 45 -7.20 -13.63 2.37
N ALA A 46 -8.24 -14.43 2.21
CA ALA A 46 -9.53 -13.94 1.67
C ALA A 46 -10.15 -12.85 2.55
N THR A 47 -9.85 -12.85 3.84
CA THR A 47 -10.35 -11.88 4.81
C THR A 47 -9.57 -10.56 4.83
N THR A 48 -8.52 -10.42 4.03
CA THR A 48 -7.70 -9.20 4.00
C THR A 48 -8.56 -7.98 3.68
N ARG A 49 -8.53 -6.99 4.56
CA ARG A 49 -9.19 -5.70 4.33
C ARG A 49 -8.32 -4.86 3.39
N VAL A 50 -8.96 -4.31 2.37
CA VAL A 50 -8.26 -3.47 1.38
C VAL A 50 -8.69 -2.02 1.56
N LEU A 51 -7.75 -1.17 1.98
CA LEU A 51 -7.95 0.26 2.20
C LEU A 51 -7.19 1.04 1.12
N VAL A 52 -7.85 2.00 0.50
CA VAL A 52 -7.33 2.65 -0.70
C VAL A 52 -7.44 4.17 -0.58
N SER A 53 -6.38 4.87 -0.95
CA SER A 53 -6.42 6.32 -1.10
C SER A 53 -7.50 6.75 -2.12
N PRO A 54 -8.12 7.91 -1.94
CA PRO A 54 -9.16 8.39 -2.87
C PRO A 54 -8.63 8.82 -4.25
N ALA A 55 -7.33 8.89 -4.46
CA ALA A 55 -6.77 9.23 -5.77
C ALA A 55 -7.13 8.18 -6.82
N GLU A 56 -7.34 8.61 -8.05
CA GLU A 56 -7.69 7.69 -9.13
C GLU A 56 -6.63 6.61 -9.37
N ARG A 57 -5.34 6.98 -9.33
CA ARG A 57 -4.25 6.03 -9.54
C ARG A 57 -4.19 4.91 -8.50
N THR A 58 -4.56 5.18 -7.27
CA THR A 58 -4.64 4.14 -6.21
C THR A 58 -5.88 3.28 -6.37
N ARG A 59 -7.01 3.89 -6.70
CA ARG A 59 -8.25 3.14 -6.93
C ARG A 59 -8.12 2.22 -8.16
N ALA A 60 -7.53 2.71 -9.24
CA ALA A 60 -7.29 1.90 -10.43
C ALA A 60 -6.33 0.74 -10.14
N THR A 61 -5.28 0.98 -9.34
CA THR A 61 -4.37 -0.07 -8.92
C THR A 61 -5.11 -1.15 -8.12
N ALA A 62 -5.91 -0.75 -7.14
CA ALA A 62 -6.68 -1.66 -6.29
C ALA A 62 -7.74 -2.44 -7.07
N THR A 63 -8.36 -1.83 -8.07
CA THR A 63 -9.39 -2.46 -8.90
C THR A 63 -8.87 -3.73 -9.58
N ALA A 64 -7.59 -3.79 -9.89
CA ALA A 64 -6.97 -4.97 -10.49
C ALA A 64 -7.10 -6.23 -9.62
N LEU A 65 -7.26 -6.07 -8.28
CA LEU A 65 -7.43 -7.20 -7.37
C LEU A 65 -8.74 -7.96 -7.59
N GLY A 66 -9.77 -7.31 -8.11
CA GLY A 66 -11.10 -7.91 -8.19
C GLY A 66 -11.75 -8.15 -6.83
N ARG A 67 -11.28 -7.48 -5.78
CA ARG A 67 -11.81 -7.58 -4.42
C ARG A 67 -12.55 -6.30 -4.05
N VAL A 68 -13.47 -6.41 -3.11
CA VAL A 68 -14.10 -5.24 -2.49
C VAL A 68 -13.03 -4.46 -1.73
N PHE A 69 -13.02 -3.14 -1.89
CA PHE A 69 -12.12 -2.28 -1.14
C PHE A 69 -12.85 -1.04 -0.64
N LYS A 70 -12.28 -0.42 0.38
CA LYS A 70 -12.81 0.81 0.97
C LYS A 70 -11.89 1.98 0.64
N THR A 71 -12.45 3.02 0.05
CA THR A 71 -11.73 4.29 -0.14
C THR A 71 -11.74 5.06 1.18
N VAL A 72 -10.56 5.47 1.64
CA VAL A 72 -10.38 6.15 2.93
C VAL A 72 -9.76 7.51 2.70
N PRO A 73 -10.47 8.62 2.99
CA PRO A 73 -9.95 9.97 2.76
C PRO A 73 -8.63 10.26 3.50
N ALA A 74 -8.43 9.66 4.68
CA ALA A 74 -7.21 9.84 5.47
C ALA A 74 -5.95 9.28 4.81
N LEU A 75 -6.09 8.47 3.75
CA LEU A 75 -4.98 7.89 2.98
C LEU A 75 -4.61 8.71 1.75
N ALA A 76 -5.17 9.90 1.58
CA ALA A 76 -4.90 10.77 0.45
C ALA A 76 -3.40 11.07 0.30
N PRO A 77 -2.94 11.53 -0.89
CA PRO A 77 -1.55 11.98 -1.04
C PRO A 77 -1.15 12.94 0.07
N ASP A 78 0.10 12.84 0.52
CA ASP A 78 0.67 13.63 1.62
C ASP A 78 0.09 13.32 3.02
N ALA A 79 -0.64 12.21 3.17
CA ALA A 79 -1.06 11.75 4.50
C ALA A 79 0.14 11.44 5.39
N LEU A 80 -0.05 11.56 6.70
CA LEU A 80 0.95 11.17 7.69
C LEU A 80 0.96 9.65 7.87
N ALA A 81 2.12 9.09 8.20
CA ALA A 81 2.25 7.66 8.50
C ALA A 81 1.29 7.21 9.59
N GLU A 82 1.11 8.02 10.63
CA GLU A 82 0.16 7.75 11.71
C GLU A 82 -1.28 7.56 11.22
N ALA A 83 -1.69 8.36 10.23
CA ALA A 83 -3.04 8.26 9.67
C ALA A 83 -3.29 6.89 9.01
N LEU A 84 -2.26 6.30 8.39
CA LEU A 84 -2.36 4.96 7.82
C LEU A 84 -2.55 3.90 8.91
N LEU A 85 -1.79 3.99 9.98
CA LEU A 85 -1.91 3.05 11.10
C LEU A 85 -3.27 3.15 11.79
N GLU A 86 -3.78 4.36 11.99
CA GLU A 86 -5.10 4.58 12.57
C GLU A 86 -6.21 4.00 11.67
N ALA A 87 -6.16 4.27 10.37
CA ALA A 87 -7.14 3.75 9.43
C ALA A 87 -7.13 2.21 9.39
N ALA A 88 -5.96 1.62 9.41
CA ALA A 88 -5.77 0.17 9.41
C ALA A 88 -6.14 -0.47 10.75
N ARG A 89 -6.08 0.27 11.84
CA ARG A 89 -6.19 -0.25 13.23
C ARG A 89 -5.19 -1.37 13.49
N TRP A 90 -4.06 -1.32 12.80
CA TRP A 90 -3.02 -2.32 12.89
C TRP A 90 -2.05 -1.97 14.06
N PRO A 91 -1.55 -2.94 14.82
CA PRO A 91 -1.66 -4.40 14.64
C PRO A 91 -2.85 -5.06 15.34
N ARG A 92 -3.78 -4.28 15.87
CA ARG A 92 -4.95 -4.78 16.62
C ARG A 92 -6.14 -5.16 15.74
N SER A 93 -5.99 -5.02 14.43
CA SER A 93 -7.04 -5.42 13.50
C SER A 93 -7.34 -6.92 13.61
N ALA A 94 -8.60 -7.30 13.38
CA ALA A 94 -9.00 -8.71 13.39
C ALA A 94 -8.51 -9.45 12.15
N GLU A 95 -8.35 -8.73 11.02
CA GLU A 95 -7.91 -9.28 9.74
C GLU A 95 -6.62 -8.61 9.27
N PRO A 96 -5.87 -9.27 8.37
CA PRO A 96 -4.78 -8.62 7.66
C PRO A 96 -5.27 -7.39 6.91
N VAL A 97 -4.40 -6.41 6.71
CA VAL A 97 -4.74 -5.16 6.03
C VAL A 97 -3.79 -4.90 4.88
N LEU A 98 -4.35 -4.59 3.72
CA LEU A 98 -3.63 -4.06 2.57
C LEU A 98 -3.94 -2.58 2.43
N ILE A 99 -2.92 -1.74 2.37
CA ILE A 99 -3.06 -0.31 2.07
C ILE A 99 -2.51 -0.05 0.67
N VAL A 100 -3.32 0.55 -0.18
CA VAL A 100 -2.87 1.05 -1.49
C VAL A 100 -2.72 2.56 -1.39
N GLY A 101 -1.49 3.03 -1.52
CA GLY A 101 -1.18 4.42 -1.21
C GLY A 101 0.00 5.00 -1.98
N HIS A 102 0.63 5.98 -1.36
CA HIS A 102 1.57 6.90 -1.98
C HIS A 102 2.91 6.95 -1.25
N GLN A 103 3.94 7.38 -1.97
CA GLN A 103 5.19 7.88 -1.39
C GLN A 103 5.06 9.40 -1.14
N PRO A 104 5.72 9.95 -0.15
CA PRO A 104 6.70 9.29 0.73
C PRO A 104 6.08 8.51 1.91
N THR A 105 4.77 8.60 2.11
CA THR A 105 4.10 8.09 3.31
C THR A 105 4.32 6.60 3.55
N LEU A 106 4.19 5.77 2.51
CA LEU A 106 4.39 4.32 2.67
C LEU A 106 5.81 3.98 3.12
N GLY A 107 6.81 4.64 2.53
CA GLY A 107 8.21 4.43 2.91
C GLY A 107 8.51 4.91 4.32
N LEU A 108 7.94 6.05 4.73
CA LEU A 108 8.07 6.56 6.09
C LEU A 108 7.44 5.58 7.10
N LEU A 109 6.29 5.03 6.78
CA LEU A 109 5.63 4.04 7.64
C LEU A 109 6.45 2.75 7.75
N ALA A 110 6.92 2.22 6.63
CA ALA A 110 7.76 1.02 6.64
C ALA A 110 9.01 1.21 7.51
N ALA A 111 9.70 2.34 7.35
CA ALA A 111 10.88 2.67 8.15
C ALA A 111 10.56 2.73 9.64
N ARG A 112 9.49 3.45 10.01
CA ARG A 112 9.05 3.57 11.39
C ARG A 112 8.78 2.20 12.02
N LEU A 113 8.09 1.31 11.30
CA LEU A 113 7.72 0.00 11.83
C LEU A 113 8.91 -0.96 11.91
N LEU A 114 9.85 -0.88 10.97
CA LEU A 114 10.98 -1.81 10.90
C LEU A 114 12.20 -1.35 11.68
N CYS A 115 12.45 -0.04 11.77
CA CYS A 115 13.65 0.46 12.46
C CYS A 115 13.36 1.49 13.58
N GLY A 116 12.10 1.82 13.83
CA GLY A 116 11.71 2.71 14.92
C GLY A 116 11.70 4.20 14.59
N GLU A 117 12.17 4.60 13.43
CA GLU A 117 12.22 5.99 12.98
C GLU A 117 11.67 6.14 11.58
N GLU A 118 10.93 7.22 11.32
CA GLU A 118 10.52 7.58 9.98
C GLU A 118 11.74 8.01 9.16
N GLN A 119 11.94 7.37 8.03
CA GLN A 119 12.99 7.67 7.07
C GLN A 119 12.40 7.55 5.66
N PRO A 120 12.92 8.30 4.67
CA PRO A 120 12.34 8.32 3.33
C PRO A 120 12.76 7.08 2.51
N TRP A 121 12.37 5.89 2.98
CA TRP A 121 12.64 4.66 2.24
C TRP A 121 11.85 4.65 0.94
N ALA A 122 12.53 4.28 -0.15
CA ALA A 122 11.93 4.27 -1.48
C ALA A 122 11.20 2.96 -1.74
N ILE A 123 9.89 3.07 -1.94
CA ILE A 123 9.07 1.97 -2.46
C ILE A 123 8.77 2.30 -3.92
N LYS A 124 9.14 1.42 -4.84
CA LYS A 124 8.93 1.64 -6.27
C LYS A 124 7.45 1.62 -6.64
N LYS A 125 7.10 2.32 -7.71
CA LYS A 125 5.73 2.30 -8.25
C LYS A 125 5.28 0.86 -8.49
N GLY A 126 4.08 0.53 -8.03
CA GLY A 126 3.52 -0.81 -8.15
C GLY A 126 4.09 -1.85 -7.19
N ALA A 127 5.12 -1.54 -6.43
CA ALA A 127 5.76 -2.50 -5.54
C ALA A 127 5.00 -2.68 -4.23
N VAL A 128 5.18 -3.86 -3.65
CA VAL A 128 4.59 -4.29 -2.38
C VAL A 128 5.70 -4.49 -1.36
N TRP A 129 5.48 -3.97 -0.16
CA TRP A 129 6.25 -4.30 1.03
C TRP A 129 5.31 -4.95 2.04
N TRP A 130 5.57 -6.19 2.39
CA TRP A 130 4.72 -7.01 3.25
C TRP A 130 5.35 -7.17 4.62
N LEU A 131 4.71 -6.61 5.66
CA LEU A 131 5.19 -6.63 7.03
C LEU A 131 4.29 -7.53 7.89
N ARG A 132 4.86 -8.04 8.97
CA ARG A 132 4.12 -8.86 9.93
C ARG A 132 4.50 -8.49 11.34
N SER A 133 3.50 -8.23 12.18
CA SER A 133 3.72 -8.10 13.62
C SER A 133 3.69 -9.45 14.29
N ARG A 134 4.57 -9.62 15.27
CA ARG A 134 4.59 -10.79 16.16
C ARG A 134 4.68 -10.31 17.59
N GLN A 135 3.75 -10.77 18.43
CA GLN A 135 3.84 -10.47 19.87
C GLN A 135 4.87 -11.39 20.51
N ARG A 136 5.88 -10.77 21.12
CA ARG A 136 6.83 -11.45 22.02
C ARG A 136 6.38 -11.22 23.47
N GLU A 137 7.07 -11.83 24.44
CA GLU A 137 6.68 -11.73 25.86
C GLU A 137 6.57 -10.26 26.32
N ASP A 138 7.57 -9.43 26.01
CA ASP A 138 7.67 -8.06 26.50
C ASP A 138 7.53 -6.99 25.40
N PHE A 139 7.48 -7.36 24.13
CA PHE A 139 7.46 -6.40 23.03
C PHE A 139 6.78 -6.96 21.77
N MET A 140 6.40 -6.07 20.89
CA MET A 140 5.92 -6.41 19.56
C MET A 140 7.08 -6.31 18.57
N GLU A 141 7.34 -7.39 17.87
CA GLU A 141 8.33 -7.44 16.79
C GLU A 141 7.63 -7.23 15.45
N VAL A 142 8.24 -6.44 14.59
CA VAL A 142 7.77 -6.29 13.20
C VAL A 142 8.85 -6.82 12.27
N VAL A 143 8.47 -7.74 11.40
CA VAL A 143 9.38 -8.34 10.42
C VAL A 143 8.94 -8.03 9.00
N LEU A 144 9.91 -7.94 8.09
CA LEU A 144 9.66 -7.82 6.67
C LEU A 144 9.49 -9.23 6.09
N VAL A 145 8.29 -9.52 5.60
CA VAL A 145 7.96 -10.85 5.05
C VAL A 145 8.38 -10.96 3.60
N ALA A 146 8.10 -9.93 2.81
CA ALA A 146 8.42 -9.92 1.38
C ALA A 146 8.47 -8.49 0.83
N VAL A 147 9.29 -8.31 -0.17
CA VAL A 147 9.29 -7.14 -1.05
C VAL A 147 9.18 -7.66 -2.48
N GLN A 148 8.19 -7.20 -3.22
CA GLN A 148 7.99 -7.61 -4.61
C GLN A 148 7.65 -6.42 -5.47
N GLY A 149 8.38 -6.24 -6.55
CA GLY A 149 8.08 -5.25 -7.57
C GLY A 149 7.55 -5.90 -8.84
N PRO A 150 6.81 -5.14 -9.67
CA PRO A 150 6.29 -5.68 -10.93
C PRO A 150 7.37 -6.08 -11.93
N ASP A 151 8.54 -5.43 -11.86
CA ASP A 151 9.65 -5.68 -12.78
C ASP A 151 10.37 -7.01 -12.51
N CYS A 152 10.12 -7.62 -11.37
CA CYS A 152 10.76 -8.88 -10.95
C CYS A 152 9.81 -10.09 -11.04
N LEU A 153 8.68 -9.92 -11.70
CA LEU A 153 7.71 -10.99 -11.89
C LEU A 153 7.80 -11.64 -13.26
#